data_b79307cb9e4b171cbc9661011e333ad2
#
_entry.id   b79307cb9e4b171cbc9661011e333ad2
#
_cell.length_a   1.000
_cell.length_b   1.000
_cell.length_c   1.000
_cell.angle_alpha   90.00
_cell.angle_beta   90.00
_cell.angle_gamma   90.00
#
_symmetry.space_group_name_H-M   'P 1'
#
loop_
_entity.id
_entity.type
_entity.pdbx_description
1 polymer ?
#
loop_
_entity_poly.entity_id
_entity_poly.type
_entity_poly.pdbx_seq_one_letter_code
_entity_poly.pdbx_strand_id
1 'polypeptide(L)'
;MKEFIKNTFQASNCRHLMLTGTRGAGKSTLLAGLFGENTPKITTWAVPEDGVYLRVNPLQRTWKVGLFDPDLPGPENRMVPLSFPVEAVHALANAPGEWAVVAEIGYLEFACPDYLQALWQLGKTKRLALAVRKEAADKIPMKDVFRVDLDDPAGNTGCVIMASGLGQRFGGNKLLAPFRGRPLVQQILDASAAFSHRVVVTRHQEIARLCRTQGIACVLHDLPHRSDTVRLGLEALNGVDRCMFCPADQPLLTGETLLALALLSQEGQHIWRPRCGAPGAPVVFPQWTFEALKSLPQGKGGGFVVESFPERVRYLDIHDPRQLQDADTPQLLRQLEE
;
A
#
# COMPACT_ATOMS: atom_id res chain seq x y z
N MET A 1 -7.45 -7.61 6.54
CA MET A 1 -6.71 -7.70 5.26
C MET A 1 -7.62 -7.92 4.04
N LYS A 2 -8.48 -8.96 3.99
CA LYS A 2 -9.37 -9.25 2.84
C LYS A 2 -10.29 -8.07 2.50
N GLU A 3 -11.11 -7.62 3.45
CA GLU A 3 -12.03 -6.48 3.25
C GLU A 3 -11.27 -5.18 2.95
N PHE A 4 -10.14 -4.96 3.59
CA PHE A 4 -9.25 -3.83 3.33
C PHE A 4 -8.80 -3.79 1.86
N ILE A 5 -8.24 -4.90 1.34
CA ILE A 5 -7.80 -4.97 -0.06
C ILE A 5 -8.97 -4.79 -1.03
N LYS A 6 -10.11 -5.42 -0.74
CA LYS A 6 -11.32 -5.30 -1.56
C LYS A 6 -11.78 -3.84 -1.68
N ASN A 7 -11.91 -3.15 -0.56
CA ASN A 7 -12.38 -1.77 -0.51
C ASN A 7 -11.37 -0.81 -1.17
N THR A 8 -10.08 -0.99 -0.90
CA THR A 8 -9.02 -0.15 -1.50
C THR A 8 -8.92 -0.40 -3.01
N PHE A 9 -9.02 -1.65 -3.45
CA PHE A 9 -9.08 -1.98 -4.87
C PHE A 9 -10.28 -1.36 -5.58
N GLN A 10 -11.46 -1.38 -4.96
CA GLN A 10 -12.65 -0.71 -5.50
C GLN A 10 -12.42 0.81 -5.64
N ALA A 11 -11.81 1.43 -4.64
CA ALA A 11 -11.49 2.85 -4.66
C ALA A 11 -10.41 3.23 -5.70
N SER A 12 -9.56 2.28 -6.11
CA SER A 12 -8.50 2.51 -7.10
C SER A 12 -9.03 2.70 -8.52
N ASN A 13 -10.24 2.23 -8.81
CA ASN A 13 -10.81 2.11 -10.17
C ASN A 13 -9.96 1.29 -11.14
N CYS A 14 -8.95 0.58 -10.68
CA CYS A 14 -8.13 -0.29 -11.53
C CYS A 14 -8.94 -1.49 -12.03
N ARG A 15 -8.58 -1.94 -13.24
CA ARG A 15 -9.24 -3.09 -13.87
C ARG A 15 -8.78 -4.42 -13.26
N HIS A 16 -7.49 -4.55 -12.99
CA HIS A 16 -6.84 -5.79 -12.56
C HIS A 16 -6.32 -5.69 -11.13
N LEU A 17 -6.26 -6.82 -10.44
CA LEU A 17 -5.64 -6.94 -9.11
C LEU A 17 -4.39 -7.82 -9.19
N MET A 18 -3.27 -7.38 -8.63
CA MET A 18 -2.07 -8.16 -8.48
C MET A 18 -1.61 -8.18 -7.02
N LEU A 19 -1.56 -9.37 -6.46
CA LEU A 19 -0.92 -9.60 -5.15
C LEU A 19 0.50 -10.10 -5.39
N THR A 20 1.48 -9.46 -4.79
CA THR A 20 2.88 -9.88 -4.84
C THR A 20 3.45 -10.06 -3.43
N GLY A 21 4.64 -10.60 -3.34
CA GLY A 21 5.33 -10.89 -2.09
C GLY A 21 6.13 -12.19 -2.17
N THR A 22 6.90 -12.48 -1.14
CA THR A 22 7.72 -13.69 -1.00
C THR A 22 6.87 -14.95 -0.99
N ARG A 23 7.54 -16.13 -1.09
CA ARG A 23 6.87 -17.42 -0.94
C ARG A 23 6.28 -17.53 0.47
N GLY A 24 5.02 -17.96 0.57
CA GLY A 24 4.33 -18.08 1.85
C GLY A 24 3.67 -16.80 2.37
N ALA A 25 3.80 -15.65 1.69
CA ALA A 25 3.15 -14.38 2.08
C ALA A 25 1.60 -14.42 2.06
N GLY A 26 0.98 -15.53 1.67
CA GLY A 26 -0.47 -15.71 1.72
C GLY A 26 -1.23 -15.25 0.48
N LYS A 27 -0.55 -14.94 -0.64
CA LYS A 27 -1.15 -14.45 -1.90
C LYS A 27 -2.32 -15.31 -2.38
N SER A 28 -2.10 -16.60 -2.58
CA SER A 28 -3.11 -17.53 -3.12
C SER A 28 -4.28 -17.74 -2.16
N THR A 29 -4.02 -17.80 -0.85
CA THR A 29 -5.04 -17.86 0.20
C THR A 29 -5.93 -16.61 0.18
N LEU A 30 -5.31 -15.45 0.02
CA LEU A 30 -6.02 -14.19 -0.02
C LEU A 30 -6.88 -14.06 -1.29
N LEU A 31 -6.35 -14.45 -2.47
CA LEU A 31 -7.13 -14.51 -3.71
C LEU A 31 -8.31 -15.47 -3.60
N ALA A 32 -8.11 -16.67 -3.05
CA ALA A 32 -9.20 -17.62 -2.81
C ALA A 32 -10.29 -17.02 -1.92
N GLY A 33 -9.90 -16.26 -0.89
CA GLY A 33 -10.83 -15.57 -0.02
C GLY A 33 -11.58 -14.40 -0.70
N LEU A 34 -10.94 -13.70 -1.64
CA LEU A 34 -11.55 -12.56 -2.37
C LEU A 34 -12.53 -13.02 -3.46
N PHE A 35 -12.23 -14.12 -4.16
CA PHE A 35 -12.89 -14.52 -5.38
C PHE A 35 -13.60 -15.86 -5.24
N GLY A 36 -14.03 -16.37 -4.21
CA GLY A 36 -14.87 -17.56 -4.06
C GLY A 36 -14.50 -18.78 -4.95
N GLU A 37 -15.14 -19.92 -4.68
CA GLU A 37 -14.79 -21.17 -5.35
C GLU A 37 -15.23 -21.26 -6.82
N ASN A 38 -16.33 -20.61 -7.15
CA ASN A 38 -16.93 -20.67 -8.50
C ASN A 38 -16.27 -19.73 -9.53
N THR A 39 -15.33 -18.86 -9.09
CA THR A 39 -14.62 -17.97 -10.02
C THR A 39 -13.67 -18.81 -10.88
N PRO A 40 -13.68 -18.64 -12.23
CA PRO A 40 -12.74 -19.32 -13.11
C PRO A 40 -11.29 -19.08 -12.69
N LYS A 41 -10.53 -20.15 -12.49
CA LYS A 41 -9.17 -20.03 -11.95
C LYS A 41 -8.20 -21.06 -12.49
N ILE A 42 -6.94 -20.64 -12.61
CA ILE A 42 -5.78 -21.51 -12.73
C ILE A 42 -5.10 -21.57 -11.38
N THR A 43 -4.85 -22.80 -10.89
CA THR A 43 -4.08 -23.05 -9.67
C THR A 43 -2.87 -23.91 -9.99
N THR A 44 -1.74 -23.58 -9.38
CA THR A 44 -0.51 -24.38 -9.45
C THR A 44 -0.11 -24.83 -8.06
N TRP A 45 0.47 -26.02 -7.96
CA TRP A 45 1.03 -26.52 -6.71
C TRP A 45 2.24 -27.40 -6.99
N ALA A 46 3.21 -27.39 -6.10
CA ALA A 46 4.37 -28.26 -6.15
C ALA A 46 4.14 -29.56 -5.37
N VAL A 47 4.59 -30.67 -5.95
CA VAL A 47 4.72 -31.95 -5.26
C VAL A 47 6.21 -32.16 -5.01
N PRO A 48 6.65 -32.32 -3.74
CA PRO A 48 8.05 -32.48 -3.41
C PRO A 48 8.67 -33.67 -4.19
N GLU A 49 9.90 -33.47 -4.69
CA GLU A 49 10.69 -34.47 -5.43
C GLU A 49 10.03 -35.07 -6.69
N ASP A 50 8.91 -34.47 -7.13
CA ASP A 50 8.21 -34.88 -8.35
C ASP A 50 8.08 -33.71 -9.35
N GLY A 51 7.32 -32.66 -9.04
CA GLY A 51 7.15 -31.60 -9.99
C GLY A 51 6.10 -30.56 -9.61
N VAL A 52 5.75 -29.73 -10.59
CA VAL A 52 4.68 -28.72 -10.45
C VAL A 52 3.51 -29.09 -11.34
N TYR A 53 2.33 -28.99 -10.78
CA TYR A 53 1.06 -29.29 -11.44
C TYR A 53 0.22 -28.02 -11.60
N LEU A 54 -0.51 -27.95 -12.72
CA LEU A 54 -1.47 -26.88 -13.02
C LEU A 54 -2.84 -27.49 -13.20
N ARG A 55 -3.86 -26.89 -12.60
CA ARG A 55 -5.26 -27.24 -12.78
C ARG A 55 -6.05 -26.01 -13.18
N VAL A 56 -6.99 -26.18 -14.10
CA VAL A 56 -7.94 -25.14 -14.49
C VAL A 56 -9.37 -25.53 -14.12
N ASN A 57 -10.07 -24.64 -13.45
CA ASN A 57 -11.52 -24.68 -13.28
C ASN A 57 -12.13 -23.72 -14.33
N PRO A 58 -13.04 -24.12 -15.25
CA PRO A 58 -13.99 -25.23 -15.08
C PRO A 58 -13.61 -26.59 -15.69
N LEU A 59 -12.55 -26.74 -16.50
CA LEU A 59 -12.26 -27.99 -17.21
C LEU A 59 -11.94 -29.17 -16.28
N GLN A 60 -11.62 -28.93 -15.01
CA GLN A 60 -11.17 -29.93 -14.01
C GLN A 60 -9.98 -30.78 -14.50
N ARG A 61 -9.23 -30.29 -15.50
CA ARG A 61 -8.07 -30.97 -16.09
C ARG A 61 -6.79 -30.50 -15.40
N THR A 62 -5.85 -31.43 -15.25
CA THR A 62 -4.55 -31.21 -14.60
C THR A 62 -3.42 -31.55 -15.58
N TRP A 63 -2.38 -30.71 -15.59
CA TRP A 63 -1.14 -30.91 -16.36
C TRP A 63 0.05 -30.84 -15.43
N LYS A 64 1.09 -31.62 -15.71
CA LYS A 64 2.40 -31.46 -15.12
C LYS A 64 3.15 -30.39 -15.90
N VAL A 65 3.52 -29.28 -15.26
CA VAL A 65 4.10 -28.09 -15.91
C VAL A 65 5.52 -27.78 -15.42
N GLY A 66 6.02 -28.54 -14.46
CA GLY A 66 7.39 -28.48 -13.98
C GLY A 66 7.87 -29.85 -13.52
N LEU A 67 9.16 -30.10 -13.70
CA LEU A 67 9.83 -31.31 -13.27
C LEU A 67 10.85 -30.98 -12.17
N PHE A 68 10.89 -31.80 -11.11
CA PHE A 68 11.91 -31.67 -10.07
C PHE A 68 13.27 -32.10 -10.60
N ASP A 69 14.31 -31.29 -10.38
CA ASP A 69 15.69 -31.59 -10.70
C ASP A 69 16.55 -31.40 -9.43
N PRO A 70 17.05 -32.49 -8.85
CA PRO A 70 17.85 -32.44 -7.63
C PRO A 70 19.21 -31.75 -7.82
N ASP A 71 19.71 -31.65 -9.06
CA ASP A 71 21.03 -31.10 -9.37
C ASP A 71 21.03 -29.57 -9.48
N LEU A 72 19.83 -28.94 -9.51
CA LEU A 72 19.74 -27.48 -9.52
C LEU A 72 20.12 -26.90 -8.16
N PRO A 73 20.88 -25.79 -8.15
CA PRO A 73 21.36 -25.16 -6.92
C PRO A 73 20.22 -24.49 -6.14
N GLY A 74 20.24 -24.65 -4.82
CA GLY A 74 19.35 -23.96 -3.86
C GLY A 74 18.04 -24.70 -3.56
N PRO A 75 17.40 -24.42 -2.42
CA PRO A 75 16.20 -25.13 -1.97
C PRO A 75 14.93 -24.72 -2.71
N GLU A 76 14.91 -23.55 -3.39
CA GLU A 76 13.66 -22.93 -3.83
C GLU A 76 13.36 -23.05 -5.33
N ASN A 77 14.33 -23.31 -6.19
CA ASN A 77 14.17 -23.26 -7.64
C ASN A 77 14.62 -24.57 -8.34
N ARG A 78 14.35 -25.72 -7.70
CA ARG A 78 14.69 -27.04 -8.24
C ARG A 78 13.67 -27.60 -9.23
N MET A 79 12.91 -26.74 -9.89
CA MET A 79 11.92 -27.15 -10.88
C MET A 79 12.32 -26.64 -12.26
N VAL A 80 12.44 -27.56 -13.21
CA VAL A 80 12.63 -27.26 -14.63
C VAL A 80 11.27 -27.05 -15.26
N PRO A 81 11.05 -25.95 -16.00
CA PRO A 81 9.77 -25.71 -16.68
C PRO A 81 9.53 -26.74 -17.77
N LEU A 82 8.31 -27.28 -17.80
CA LEU A 82 7.74 -27.98 -18.92
C LEU A 82 6.81 -27.03 -19.70
N SER A 83 6.14 -27.57 -20.71
CA SER A 83 5.15 -26.77 -21.47
C SER A 83 3.94 -26.40 -20.61
N PHE A 84 3.62 -25.12 -20.55
CA PHE A 84 2.38 -24.64 -19.93
C PHE A 84 1.23 -24.65 -20.95
N PRO A 85 0.05 -25.17 -20.58
CA PRO A 85 -1.06 -25.34 -21.51
C PRO A 85 -1.77 -24.01 -21.82
N VAL A 86 -1.63 -23.51 -23.03
CA VAL A 86 -2.39 -22.32 -23.52
C VAL A 86 -3.89 -22.60 -23.49
N GLU A 87 -4.30 -23.86 -23.69
CA GLU A 87 -5.70 -24.29 -23.58
C GLU A 87 -6.33 -24.01 -22.20
N ALA A 88 -5.53 -24.00 -21.13
CA ALA A 88 -6.00 -23.61 -19.80
C ALA A 88 -6.42 -22.13 -19.75
N VAL A 89 -5.69 -21.26 -20.46
CA VAL A 89 -6.03 -19.83 -20.57
C VAL A 89 -7.27 -19.65 -21.44
N HIS A 90 -7.39 -20.39 -22.55
CA HIS A 90 -8.59 -20.39 -23.39
C HIS A 90 -9.84 -20.85 -22.61
N ALA A 91 -9.69 -21.80 -21.71
CA ALA A 91 -10.79 -22.21 -20.85
C ALA A 91 -11.25 -21.10 -19.92
N LEU A 92 -10.34 -20.30 -19.37
CA LEU A 92 -10.71 -19.11 -18.62
C LEU A 92 -11.41 -18.05 -19.49
N ALA A 93 -10.97 -17.88 -20.74
CA ALA A 93 -11.59 -16.93 -21.67
C ALA A 93 -13.06 -17.27 -21.95
N ASN A 94 -13.36 -18.56 -22.13
CA ASN A 94 -14.69 -19.08 -22.44
C ASN A 94 -15.59 -19.28 -21.21
N ALA A 95 -15.03 -19.23 -20.00
CA ALA A 95 -15.78 -19.40 -18.76
C ALA A 95 -16.70 -18.20 -18.49
N PRO A 96 -17.85 -18.38 -17.83
CA PRO A 96 -18.73 -17.29 -17.46
C PRO A 96 -18.08 -16.34 -16.44
N GLY A 97 -18.63 -15.13 -16.33
CA GLY A 97 -18.18 -14.12 -15.39
C GLY A 97 -17.07 -13.22 -15.92
N GLU A 98 -16.88 -12.12 -15.23
CA GLU A 98 -15.98 -11.03 -15.58
C GLU A 98 -14.52 -11.29 -15.15
N TRP A 99 -14.33 -12.10 -14.11
CA TRP A 99 -13.04 -12.34 -13.49
C TRP A 99 -12.42 -13.67 -13.88
N ALA A 100 -11.09 -13.68 -13.96
CA ALA A 100 -10.27 -14.88 -14.01
C ALA A 100 -9.12 -14.75 -13.00
N VAL A 101 -8.90 -15.80 -12.21
CA VAL A 101 -7.89 -15.85 -11.16
C VAL A 101 -6.71 -16.71 -11.61
N VAL A 102 -5.48 -16.23 -11.45
CA VAL A 102 -4.24 -16.98 -11.66
C VAL A 102 -3.48 -17.03 -10.34
N ALA A 103 -3.44 -18.21 -9.73
CA ALA A 103 -3.00 -18.36 -8.33
C ALA A 103 -1.48 -18.34 -8.14
N GLU A 104 -0.69 -18.45 -9.20
CA GLU A 104 0.76 -18.19 -9.15
C GLU A 104 1.30 -17.83 -10.53
N ILE A 105 2.17 -16.82 -10.57
CA ILE A 105 3.03 -16.47 -11.72
C ILE A 105 4.44 -16.26 -11.16
N GLY A 106 5.38 -17.07 -11.63
CA GLY A 106 6.77 -17.04 -11.21
C GLY A 106 7.73 -17.40 -12.35
N TYR A 107 8.89 -17.89 -12.01
CA TYR A 107 9.95 -18.18 -13.00
C TYR A 107 9.57 -19.28 -14.01
N LEU A 108 8.73 -20.25 -13.61
CA LEU A 108 8.28 -21.32 -14.51
C LEU A 108 7.39 -20.79 -15.63
N GLU A 109 6.43 -19.93 -15.30
CA GLU A 109 5.55 -19.29 -16.26
C GLU A 109 6.33 -18.36 -17.19
N PHE A 110 7.35 -17.65 -16.67
CA PHE A 110 8.20 -16.79 -17.49
C PHE A 110 9.10 -17.55 -18.49
N ALA A 111 9.33 -18.82 -18.27
CA ALA A 111 10.00 -19.70 -19.24
C ALA A 111 9.08 -20.11 -20.41
N CYS A 112 7.78 -19.80 -20.36
CA CYS A 112 6.76 -20.19 -21.34
C CYS A 112 6.07 -18.97 -21.96
N PRO A 113 6.71 -18.27 -22.93
CA PRO A 113 6.21 -17.00 -23.49
C PRO A 113 4.81 -17.08 -24.08
N ASP A 114 4.47 -18.18 -24.78
CA ASP A 114 3.15 -18.34 -25.41
C ASP A 114 2.03 -18.38 -24.38
N TYR A 115 2.26 -19.05 -23.25
CA TYR A 115 1.32 -19.07 -22.13
C TYR A 115 1.12 -17.66 -21.51
N LEU A 116 2.20 -16.93 -21.29
CA LEU A 116 2.11 -15.57 -20.77
C LEU A 116 1.42 -14.63 -21.77
N GLN A 117 1.74 -14.76 -23.06
CA GLN A 117 1.08 -13.96 -24.10
C GLN A 117 -0.43 -14.22 -24.12
N ALA A 118 -0.85 -15.48 -23.99
CA ALA A 118 -2.27 -15.81 -23.89
C ALA A 118 -2.92 -15.19 -22.63
N LEU A 119 -2.26 -15.19 -21.48
CA LEU A 119 -2.74 -14.53 -20.25
C LEU A 119 -2.89 -13.01 -20.45
N TRP A 120 -1.94 -12.35 -21.11
CA TRP A 120 -2.04 -10.91 -21.37
C TRP A 120 -3.15 -10.57 -22.36
N GLN A 121 -3.41 -11.43 -23.34
CA GLN A 121 -4.57 -11.28 -24.22
C GLN A 121 -5.89 -11.48 -23.47
N LEU A 122 -5.96 -12.46 -22.55
CA LEU A 122 -7.11 -12.66 -21.67
C LEU A 122 -7.43 -11.40 -20.86
N GLY A 123 -6.42 -10.68 -20.39
CA GLY A 123 -6.57 -9.42 -19.66
C GLY A 123 -7.27 -8.31 -20.45
N LYS A 124 -7.31 -8.38 -21.77
CA LYS A 124 -8.05 -7.41 -22.60
C LYS A 124 -9.57 -7.62 -22.55
N THR A 125 -10.02 -8.84 -22.31
CA THR A 125 -11.43 -9.21 -22.29
C THR A 125 -11.98 -9.47 -20.89
N LYS A 126 -11.15 -10.00 -19.99
CA LYS A 126 -11.52 -10.29 -18.59
C LYS A 126 -10.70 -9.44 -17.60
N ARG A 127 -11.24 -9.26 -16.42
CA ARG A 127 -10.50 -8.75 -15.27
C ARG A 127 -9.65 -9.88 -14.69
N LEU A 128 -8.38 -9.61 -14.44
CA LEU A 128 -7.46 -10.61 -13.89
C LEU A 128 -7.15 -10.32 -12.42
N ALA A 129 -7.15 -11.38 -11.61
CA ALA A 129 -6.63 -11.38 -10.27
C ALA A 129 -5.42 -12.33 -10.21
N LEU A 130 -4.24 -11.77 -9.99
CA LEU A 130 -2.97 -12.46 -10.14
C LEU A 130 -2.26 -12.57 -8.79
N ALA A 131 -1.74 -13.77 -8.47
CA ALA A 131 -0.70 -13.90 -7.46
C ALA A 131 0.65 -14.03 -8.18
N VAL A 132 1.54 -13.09 -7.94
CA VAL A 132 2.81 -12.98 -8.65
C VAL A 132 3.95 -13.04 -7.63
N ARG A 133 5.01 -13.79 -7.92
CA ARG A 133 6.22 -13.78 -7.10
C ARG A 133 6.88 -12.39 -7.14
N LYS A 134 7.52 -11.98 -6.05
CA LYS A 134 8.09 -10.64 -5.90
C LYS A 134 9.07 -10.31 -7.02
N GLU A 135 9.97 -11.22 -7.34
CA GLU A 135 10.99 -11.10 -8.38
C GLU A 135 10.43 -11.05 -9.82
N ALA A 136 9.17 -11.42 -9.99
CA ALA A 136 8.48 -11.44 -11.27
C ALA A 136 7.50 -10.26 -11.46
N ALA A 137 7.17 -9.55 -10.39
CA ALA A 137 6.11 -8.55 -10.38
C ALA A 137 6.35 -7.39 -11.35
N ASP A 138 7.59 -6.91 -11.47
CA ASP A 138 7.95 -5.80 -12.36
C ASP A 138 8.03 -6.20 -13.84
N LYS A 139 7.99 -7.51 -14.13
CA LYS A 139 7.99 -8.06 -15.49
C LYS A 139 6.59 -8.21 -16.07
N ILE A 140 5.54 -7.91 -15.30
CA ILE A 140 4.16 -8.01 -15.75
C ILE A 140 3.84 -6.80 -16.66
N PRO A 141 3.57 -6.99 -17.95
CA PRO A 141 3.42 -5.89 -18.91
C PRO A 141 1.99 -5.33 -18.95
N MET A 142 1.23 -5.52 -17.89
CA MET A 142 -0.16 -5.08 -17.81
C MET A 142 -0.26 -3.65 -17.26
N LYS A 143 -1.14 -2.87 -17.87
CA LYS A 143 -1.55 -1.56 -17.37
C LYS A 143 -2.83 -1.70 -16.56
N ASP A 144 -3.18 -0.67 -15.81
CA ASP A 144 -4.43 -0.59 -15.04
C ASP A 144 -4.53 -1.72 -13.98
N VAL A 145 -3.42 -1.95 -13.28
CA VAL A 145 -3.25 -2.99 -12.27
C VAL A 145 -3.09 -2.35 -10.89
N PHE A 146 -3.99 -2.68 -9.98
CA PHE A 146 -3.82 -2.40 -8.56
C PHE A 146 -2.89 -3.44 -7.95
N ARG A 147 -1.68 -3.03 -7.59
CA ARG A 147 -0.65 -3.91 -7.03
C ARG A 147 -0.62 -3.80 -5.52
N VAL A 148 -0.58 -4.94 -4.84
CA VAL A 148 -0.37 -5.03 -3.39
C VAL A 148 0.80 -5.96 -3.12
N ASP A 149 1.91 -5.42 -2.60
CA ASP A 149 3.00 -6.22 -2.05
C ASP A 149 2.65 -6.59 -0.60
N LEU A 150 2.47 -7.88 -0.33
CA LEU A 150 2.08 -8.36 1.00
C LEU A 150 3.21 -8.28 2.02
N ASP A 151 4.46 -8.21 1.57
CA ASP A 151 5.62 -8.05 2.47
C ASP A 151 5.85 -6.58 2.83
N ASP A 152 5.49 -5.66 1.93
CA ASP A 152 5.63 -4.21 2.12
C ASP A 152 4.47 -3.45 1.45
N PRO A 153 3.28 -3.46 2.08
CA PRO A 153 2.09 -2.86 1.49
C PRO A 153 2.16 -1.32 1.37
N ALA A 154 2.99 -0.65 2.15
CA ALA A 154 3.24 0.79 2.01
C ALA A 154 4.16 1.10 0.82
N GLY A 155 4.97 0.15 0.40
CA GLY A 155 5.96 0.29 -0.67
C GLY A 155 6.91 1.45 -0.41
N ASN A 156 7.43 2.06 -1.49
CA ASN A 156 8.35 3.19 -1.38
C ASN A 156 7.63 4.53 -1.07
N THR A 157 6.69 4.49 -0.10
CA THR A 157 5.99 5.68 0.40
C THR A 157 6.65 6.19 1.67
N GLY A 158 7.14 7.42 1.64
CA GLY A 158 7.60 8.12 2.84
C GLY A 158 6.44 8.58 3.71
N CYS A 159 6.59 8.52 5.04
CA CYS A 159 5.62 8.99 6.00
C CYS A 159 6.25 10.03 6.93
N VAL A 160 5.91 11.29 6.76
CA VAL A 160 6.31 12.40 7.62
C VAL A 160 5.24 12.66 8.66
N ILE A 161 5.55 12.43 9.92
CA ILE A 161 4.69 12.74 11.06
C ILE A 161 5.00 14.17 11.52
N MET A 162 4.04 15.06 11.35
CA MET A 162 4.16 16.50 11.62
C MET A 162 3.85 16.79 13.09
N ALA A 163 4.86 16.80 13.95
CA ALA A 163 4.75 16.93 15.40
C ALA A 163 5.33 18.24 15.95
N SER A 164 5.35 19.34 15.13
CA SER A 164 5.94 20.63 15.48
C SER A 164 4.95 21.67 16.02
N GLY A 165 3.67 21.31 16.18
CA GLY A 165 2.62 22.24 16.64
C GLY A 165 2.84 22.71 18.06
N LEU A 166 2.62 24.02 18.34
CA LEU A 166 2.86 24.64 19.64
C LEU A 166 1.77 24.37 20.69
N GLY A 167 0.61 23.83 20.29
CA GLY A 167 -0.48 23.53 21.21
C GLY A 167 -1.06 24.72 21.97
N GLN A 168 -1.01 25.94 21.41
CA GLN A 168 -1.40 27.18 22.10
C GLN A 168 -2.83 27.12 22.69
N ARG A 169 -3.80 26.56 21.95
CA ARG A 169 -5.20 26.41 22.41
C ARG A 169 -5.36 25.32 23.47
N PHE A 170 -4.40 24.40 23.54
CA PHE A 170 -4.43 23.28 24.47
C PHE A 170 -3.85 23.65 25.86
N GLY A 171 -3.09 24.75 25.94
CA GLY A 171 -2.41 25.19 27.17
C GLY A 171 -1.13 24.44 27.49
N GLY A 172 -0.56 23.73 26.50
CA GLY A 172 0.68 22.95 26.64
C GLY A 172 0.94 22.09 25.42
N ASN A 173 1.90 21.17 25.52
CA ASN A 173 2.19 20.22 24.45
C ASN A 173 1.08 19.15 24.36
N LYS A 174 0.07 19.38 23.52
CA LYS A 174 -1.06 18.46 23.34
C LYS A 174 -0.64 17.04 22.93
N LEU A 175 0.49 16.90 22.24
CA LEU A 175 0.97 15.60 21.74
C LEU A 175 1.47 14.69 22.86
N LEU A 176 1.76 15.24 24.04
CA LEU A 176 2.12 14.50 25.23
C LEU A 176 0.94 14.27 26.19
N ALA A 177 -0.22 14.89 25.92
CA ALA A 177 -1.41 14.67 26.73
C ALA A 177 -1.81 13.19 26.68
N PRO A 178 -2.32 12.64 27.81
CA PRO A 178 -2.77 11.25 27.85
C PRO A 178 -4.00 11.06 26.96
N PHE A 179 -3.95 10.04 26.13
CA PHE A 179 -5.04 9.52 25.33
C PHE A 179 -5.01 8.00 25.41
N ARG A 180 -6.06 7.40 25.91
CA ARG A 180 -6.13 5.95 26.19
C ARG A 180 -4.91 5.43 26.97
N GLY A 181 -4.49 6.20 27.98
CA GLY A 181 -3.39 5.85 28.88
C GLY A 181 -1.97 6.02 28.33
N ARG A 182 -1.80 6.56 27.09
CA ARG A 182 -0.50 6.81 26.47
C ARG A 182 -0.44 8.24 25.89
N PRO A 183 0.74 8.82 25.62
CA PRO A 183 0.84 10.11 24.94
C PRO A 183 0.07 10.13 23.60
N LEU A 184 -0.63 11.21 23.30
CA LEU A 184 -1.44 11.36 22.09
C LEU A 184 -0.65 11.01 20.81
N VAL A 185 0.58 11.47 20.70
CA VAL A 185 1.47 11.18 19.56
C VAL A 185 1.67 9.68 19.31
N GLN A 186 1.52 8.84 20.33
CA GLN A 186 1.70 7.40 20.20
C GLN A 186 0.68 6.78 19.22
N GLN A 187 -0.51 7.37 19.11
CA GLN A 187 -1.54 6.87 18.21
C GLN A 187 -1.07 6.89 16.75
N ILE A 188 -0.49 7.99 16.30
CA ILE A 188 0.03 8.08 14.92
C ILE A 188 1.33 7.29 14.74
N LEU A 189 2.17 7.16 15.78
CA LEU A 189 3.34 6.31 15.72
C LEU A 189 2.97 4.84 15.49
N ASP A 190 1.93 4.36 16.18
CA ASP A 190 1.41 3.01 16.02
C ASP A 190 0.72 2.84 14.65
N ALA A 191 -0.13 3.78 14.23
CA ALA A 191 -0.83 3.74 12.95
C ALA A 191 0.13 3.73 11.76
N SER A 192 1.27 4.41 11.86
CA SER A 192 2.30 4.48 10.82
C SER A 192 3.34 3.36 10.88
N ALA A 193 3.17 2.35 11.75
CA ALA A 193 4.19 1.32 11.96
C ALA A 193 4.55 0.49 10.72
N ALA A 194 3.62 0.35 9.77
CA ALA A 194 3.84 -0.38 8.53
C ALA A 194 4.70 0.37 7.49
N PHE A 195 5.05 1.64 7.74
CA PHE A 195 5.89 2.42 6.83
C PHE A 195 7.37 2.25 7.19
N SER A 196 8.14 1.62 6.30
CA SER A 196 9.59 1.45 6.44
C SER A 196 10.34 2.79 6.36
N HIS A 197 9.83 3.73 5.54
CA HIS A 197 10.35 5.08 5.37
C HIS A 197 9.50 6.07 6.16
N ARG A 198 9.73 6.18 7.48
CA ARG A 198 9.00 7.15 8.32
C ARG A 198 9.93 8.03 9.14
N VAL A 199 9.53 9.29 9.33
CA VAL A 199 10.24 10.27 10.15
C VAL A 199 9.26 11.14 10.92
N VAL A 200 9.60 11.45 12.16
CA VAL A 200 8.90 12.45 12.98
C VAL A 200 9.65 13.77 12.87
N VAL A 201 8.95 14.85 12.53
CA VAL A 201 9.54 16.21 12.56
C VAL A 201 8.90 16.97 13.70
N THR A 202 9.70 17.40 14.67
CA THR A 202 9.21 17.99 15.91
C THR A 202 10.10 19.13 16.42
N ARG A 203 9.51 19.99 17.24
CA ARG A 203 10.19 21.03 18.02
C ARG A 203 10.32 20.65 19.51
N HIS A 204 9.76 19.49 19.89
CA HIS A 204 9.64 19.07 21.28
C HIS A 204 10.66 17.99 21.61
N GLN A 205 11.56 18.29 22.55
CA GLN A 205 12.61 17.36 22.96
C GLN A 205 12.06 16.05 23.55
N GLU A 206 10.92 16.12 24.25
CA GLU A 206 10.27 14.95 24.83
C GLU A 206 9.79 13.98 23.74
N ILE A 207 9.23 14.49 22.65
CA ILE A 207 8.83 13.67 21.49
C ILE A 207 10.05 13.07 20.82
N ALA A 208 11.14 13.85 20.65
CA ALA A 208 12.38 13.33 20.10
C ALA A 208 12.99 12.23 20.96
N ARG A 209 12.90 12.32 22.30
CA ARG A 209 13.32 11.25 23.21
C ARG A 209 12.45 10.01 23.03
N LEU A 210 11.13 10.18 22.97
CA LEU A 210 10.18 9.09 22.75
C LEU A 210 10.48 8.35 21.43
N CYS A 211 10.71 9.07 20.34
CA CYS A 211 11.09 8.48 19.05
C CYS A 211 12.39 7.67 19.16
N ARG A 212 13.39 8.21 19.84
CA ARG A 212 14.68 7.53 20.05
C ARG A 212 14.52 6.20 20.79
N THR A 213 13.70 6.17 21.86
CA THR A 213 13.46 4.93 22.63
C THR A 213 12.75 3.86 21.81
N GLN A 214 12.02 4.24 20.76
CA GLN A 214 11.30 3.34 19.85
C GLN A 214 12.04 3.06 18.53
N GLY A 215 13.26 3.59 18.35
CA GLY A 215 14.02 3.42 17.11
C GLY A 215 13.41 4.13 15.89
N ILE A 216 12.59 5.18 16.11
CA ILE A 216 11.94 5.94 15.04
C ILE A 216 12.82 7.14 14.68
N ALA A 217 13.07 7.33 13.36
CA ALA A 217 13.80 8.48 12.87
C ALA A 217 13.09 9.79 13.26
N CYS A 218 13.86 10.78 13.73
CA CYS A 218 13.31 12.04 14.21
C CYS A 218 14.21 13.21 13.84
N VAL A 219 13.61 14.26 13.27
CA VAL A 219 14.26 15.56 13.05
C VAL A 219 13.76 16.54 14.13
N LEU A 220 14.65 16.91 15.03
CA LEU A 220 14.40 17.96 16.02
C LEU A 220 14.87 19.30 15.44
N HIS A 221 14.02 20.33 15.50
CA HIS A 221 14.32 21.66 14.98
C HIS A 221 13.71 22.76 15.85
N ASP A 222 14.10 24.00 15.60
CA ASP A 222 13.58 25.23 16.26
C ASP A 222 12.95 26.23 15.27
N LEU A 223 12.90 25.88 13.99
CA LEU A 223 12.41 26.74 12.92
C LEU A 223 10.91 27.04 13.10
N PRO A 224 10.47 28.29 12.80
CA PRO A 224 9.15 28.77 13.23
C PRO A 224 7.99 28.31 12.34
N HIS A 225 8.22 27.98 11.08
CA HIS A 225 7.14 27.84 10.09
C HIS A 225 6.74 26.39 9.81
N ARG A 226 5.48 26.20 9.43
CA ARG A 226 4.96 24.90 8.97
C ARG A 226 5.66 24.42 7.70
N SER A 227 6.04 25.33 6.81
CA SER A 227 6.83 25.05 5.62
C SER A 227 8.18 24.41 5.95
N ASP A 228 8.81 24.78 7.06
CA ASP A 228 10.06 24.18 7.51
C ASP A 228 9.86 22.71 7.91
N THR A 229 8.77 22.40 8.62
CA THR A 229 8.43 21.04 9.00
C THR A 229 8.23 20.15 7.77
N VAL A 230 7.55 20.66 6.72
CA VAL A 230 7.36 19.94 5.46
C VAL A 230 8.69 19.69 4.75
N ARG A 231 9.51 20.72 4.60
CA ARG A 231 10.82 20.65 3.95
C ARG A 231 11.76 19.67 4.66
N LEU A 232 11.92 19.80 5.97
CA LEU A 232 12.78 18.95 6.79
C LEU A 232 12.35 17.49 6.72
N GLY A 233 11.03 17.23 6.75
CA GLY A 233 10.49 15.88 6.64
C GLY A 233 10.80 15.24 5.29
N LEU A 234 10.64 16.01 4.21
CA LEU A 234 10.93 15.53 2.86
C LEU A 234 12.42 15.30 2.63
N GLU A 235 13.28 16.18 3.15
CA GLU A 235 14.74 16.05 3.08
C GLU A 235 15.26 14.84 3.85
N ALA A 236 14.60 14.47 4.96
CA ALA A 236 14.98 13.31 5.76
C ALA A 236 14.62 11.97 5.12
N LEU A 237 13.75 11.96 4.11
CA LEU A 237 13.25 10.76 3.42
C LEU A 237 13.78 10.70 1.98
N ASN A 238 15.05 10.35 1.83
CA ASN A 238 15.67 10.22 0.51
C ASN A 238 15.19 8.99 -0.23
N GLY A 239 15.00 9.11 -1.56
CA GLY A 239 14.74 8.00 -2.46
C GLY A 239 13.31 7.48 -2.46
N VAL A 240 12.36 8.19 -1.83
CA VAL A 240 10.93 7.83 -1.88
C VAL A 240 10.25 8.38 -3.15
N ASP A 241 9.31 7.61 -3.69
CA ASP A 241 8.56 8.00 -4.91
C ASP A 241 7.37 8.91 -4.60
N ARG A 242 6.91 8.90 -3.35
CA ARG A 242 5.81 9.68 -2.83
C ARG A 242 5.96 9.86 -1.33
N CYS A 243 5.38 10.93 -0.81
CA CYS A 243 5.50 11.29 0.59
C CYS A 243 4.13 11.64 1.18
N MET A 244 3.77 10.98 2.28
CA MET A 244 2.58 11.24 3.07
C MET A 244 2.92 12.18 4.22
N PHE A 245 2.15 13.25 4.40
CA PHE A 245 2.28 14.16 5.54
C PHE A 245 1.11 13.94 6.49
N CYS A 246 1.41 13.38 7.67
CA CYS A 246 0.44 13.02 8.69
C CYS A 246 0.45 14.02 9.84
N PRO A 247 -0.68 14.65 10.20
CA PRO A 247 -0.81 15.37 11.45
C PRO A 247 -0.60 14.43 12.65
N ALA A 248 0.11 14.90 13.68
CA ALA A 248 0.35 14.10 14.87
C ALA A 248 -0.80 14.18 15.90
N ASP A 249 -1.82 14.97 15.64
CA ASP A 249 -2.90 15.32 16.55
C ASP A 249 -4.28 14.78 16.12
N GLN A 250 -4.29 13.79 15.21
CA GLN A 250 -5.48 13.02 14.82
C GLN A 250 -5.45 11.63 15.47
N PRO A 251 -5.96 11.48 16.70
CA PRO A 251 -5.76 10.27 17.50
C PRO A 251 -6.49 9.03 17.00
N LEU A 252 -7.52 9.19 16.19
CA LEU A 252 -8.33 8.10 15.66
C LEU A 252 -8.01 7.74 14.21
N LEU A 253 -7.01 8.40 13.61
CA LEU A 253 -6.52 8.06 12.28
C LEU A 253 -5.92 6.64 12.29
N THR A 254 -6.43 5.76 11.43
CA THR A 254 -6.06 4.34 11.44
C THR A 254 -4.92 4.01 10.49
N GLY A 255 -4.16 2.96 10.80
CA GLY A 255 -3.14 2.41 9.91
C GLY A 255 -3.73 1.90 8.59
N GLU A 256 -4.97 1.41 8.58
CA GLU A 256 -5.67 0.99 7.36
C GLU A 256 -5.91 2.17 6.42
N THR A 257 -6.33 3.33 6.95
CA THR A 257 -6.50 4.56 6.15
C THR A 257 -5.17 5.03 5.56
N LEU A 258 -4.08 4.99 6.35
CA LEU A 258 -2.74 5.34 5.86
C LEU A 258 -2.28 4.39 4.75
N LEU A 259 -2.42 3.08 4.94
CA LEU A 259 -2.05 2.08 3.95
C LEU A 259 -2.91 2.17 2.68
N ALA A 260 -4.22 2.43 2.81
CA ALA A 260 -5.09 2.62 1.65
C ALA A 260 -4.63 3.82 0.79
N LEU A 261 -4.29 4.94 1.41
CA LEU A 261 -3.75 6.11 0.71
C LEU A 261 -2.40 5.81 0.03
N ALA A 262 -1.50 5.07 0.71
CA ALA A 262 -0.23 4.65 0.13
C ALA A 262 -0.42 3.76 -1.09
N LEU A 263 -1.34 2.78 -1.01
CA LEU A 263 -1.67 1.88 -2.12
C LEU A 263 -2.32 2.62 -3.30
N LEU A 264 -3.27 3.52 -3.05
CA LEU A 264 -3.94 4.29 -4.09
C LEU A 264 -3.00 5.26 -4.81
N SER A 265 -2.01 5.80 -4.10
CA SER A 265 -1.03 6.75 -4.66
C SER A 265 0.09 6.09 -5.47
N GLN A 266 0.13 4.76 -5.61
CA GLN A 266 1.21 4.03 -6.33
C GLN A 266 1.35 4.42 -7.80
N GLU A 267 0.28 4.91 -8.43
CA GLU A 267 0.30 5.36 -9.82
C GLU A 267 1.16 6.62 -10.04
N GLY A 268 1.52 7.34 -8.96
CA GLY A 268 2.46 8.48 -8.96
C GLY A 268 1.98 9.75 -9.66
N GLN A 269 0.71 9.83 -10.09
CA GLN A 269 0.18 10.94 -10.88
C GLN A 269 -0.68 11.92 -10.08
N HIS A 270 -1.31 11.45 -8.99
CA HIS A 270 -2.29 12.23 -8.25
C HIS A 270 -1.86 12.47 -6.80
N ILE A 271 -2.31 13.59 -6.27
CA ILE A 271 -2.27 13.90 -4.84
C ILE A 271 -3.48 13.21 -4.21
N TRP A 272 -3.24 12.35 -3.22
CA TRP A 272 -4.30 11.62 -2.55
C TRP A 272 -4.55 12.12 -1.13
N ARG A 273 -5.80 12.22 -0.73
CA ARG A 273 -6.19 12.58 0.63
C ARG A 273 -7.53 11.92 1.04
N PRO A 274 -7.77 11.71 2.34
CA PRO A 274 -9.04 11.18 2.80
C PRO A 274 -10.13 12.25 2.74
N ARG A 275 -11.39 11.79 2.63
CA ARG A 275 -12.58 12.63 2.68
C ARG A 275 -13.69 11.93 3.44
N CYS A 276 -14.36 12.68 4.34
CA CYS A 276 -15.63 12.30 4.95
C CYS A 276 -16.52 13.55 4.96
N GLY A 277 -17.36 13.70 3.93
CA GLY A 277 -18.02 14.98 3.63
C GLY A 277 -17.03 16.03 3.11
N ALA A 278 -16.14 16.51 3.98
CA ALA A 278 -15.05 17.43 3.63
C ALA A 278 -13.70 16.72 3.52
N PRO A 279 -12.77 17.24 2.67
CA PRO A 279 -11.42 16.73 2.59
C PRO A 279 -10.60 16.97 3.87
N GLY A 280 -9.82 15.98 4.29
CA GLY A 280 -8.96 16.01 5.48
C GLY A 280 -7.48 15.78 5.19
N ALA A 281 -6.73 15.57 6.27
CA ALA A 281 -5.37 15.05 6.26
C ALA A 281 -5.42 13.59 6.77
N PRO A 282 -4.40 12.77 6.47
CA PRO A 282 -3.13 13.08 5.80
C PRO A 282 -3.25 13.34 4.31
N VAL A 283 -2.17 13.85 3.70
CA VAL A 283 -2.08 14.05 2.25
C VAL A 283 -0.86 13.34 1.72
N VAL A 284 -1.03 12.56 0.65
CA VAL A 284 0.06 11.89 -0.07
C VAL A 284 0.39 12.69 -1.32
N PHE A 285 1.63 13.04 -1.45
CA PHE A 285 2.18 13.81 -2.56
C PHE A 285 3.11 12.94 -3.41
N PRO A 286 2.89 12.84 -4.71
CA PRO A 286 3.80 12.17 -5.64
C PRO A 286 5.08 12.98 -5.88
N GLN A 287 6.14 12.33 -6.34
CA GLN A 287 7.48 12.89 -6.51
C GLN A 287 7.51 14.20 -7.31
N TRP A 288 6.66 14.33 -8.34
CA TRP A 288 6.61 15.55 -9.15
C TRP A 288 6.20 16.82 -8.37
N THR A 289 5.63 16.68 -7.17
CA THR A 289 5.27 17.82 -6.29
C THR A 289 6.40 18.22 -5.33
N PHE A 290 7.48 17.43 -5.22
CA PHE A 290 8.48 17.60 -4.15
C PHE A 290 9.20 18.94 -4.21
N GLU A 291 9.52 19.43 -5.39
CA GLU A 291 10.13 20.77 -5.51
C GLU A 291 9.20 21.89 -5.06
N ALA A 292 7.91 21.79 -5.37
CA ALA A 292 6.92 22.75 -4.87
C ALA A 292 6.77 22.68 -3.34
N LEU A 293 6.85 21.48 -2.74
CA LEU A 293 6.82 21.29 -1.29
C LEU A 293 8.07 21.84 -0.60
N LYS A 294 9.24 21.70 -1.19
CA LYS A 294 10.50 22.30 -0.67
C LYS A 294 10.51 23.80 -0.75
N SER A 295 9.83 24.38 -1.76
CA SER A 295 9.79 25.83 -2.05
C SER A 295 8.54 26.50 -1.50
N LEU A 296 7.85 25.91 -0.52
CA LEU A 296 6.65 26.50 0.09
C LEU A 296 6.92 27.89 0.67
N PRO A 297 6.03 28.87 0.44
CA PRO A 297 6.09 30.16 1.11
C PRO A 297 6.04 29.99 2.64
N GLN A 298 6.66 30.92 3.38
CA GLN A 298 6.66 30.92 4.84
C GLN A 298 5.25 30.77 5.42
N GLY A 299 5.09 29.88 6.37
CA GLY A 299 3.81 29.61 7.04
C GLY A 299 2.82 28.77 6.25
N LYS A 300 3.04 28.53 4.96
CA LYS A 300 2.21 27.62 4.16
C LYS A 300 2.57 26.17 4.45
N GLY A 301 1.60 25.28 4.25
CA GLY A 301 1.77 23.82 4.31
C GLY A 301 1.42 23.15 2.99
N GLY A 302 1.36 21.83 2.96
CA GLY A 302 1.02 21.06 1.75
C GLY A 302 -0.31 21.46 1.10
N GLY A 303 -1.26 22.03 1.84
CA GLY A 303 -2.51 22.56 1.30
C GLY A 303 -2.30 23.56 0.15
N PHE A 304 -1.23 24.36 0.21
CA PHE A 304 -0.87 25.30 -0.87
C PHE A 304 -0.59 24.57 -2.19
N VAL A 305 0.09 23.42 -2.15
CA VAL A 305 0.34 22.59 -3.34
C VAL A 305 -0.94 21.91 -3.81
N VAL A 306 -1.79 21.45 -2.89
CA VAL A 306 -3.12 20.88 -3.22
C VAL A 306 -3.99 21.89 -3.98
N GLU A 307 -4.03 23.15 -3.52
CA GLU A 307 -4.78 24.23 -4.14
C GLU A 307 -4.22 24.64 -5.52
N SER A 308 -2.91 24.43 -5.75
CA SER A 308 -2.26 24.75 -7.03
C SER A 308 -2.56 23.71 -8.14
N PHE A 309 -3.01 22.50 -7.78
CA PHE A 309 -3.25 21.40 -8.73
C PHE A 309 -4.57 20.66 -8.43
N PRO A 310 -5.72 21.37 -8.41
CA PRO A 310 -7.00 20.79 -7.99
C PRO A 310 -7.45 19.61 -8.87
N GLU A 311 -7.13 19.64 -10.17
CA GLU A 311 -7.45 18.56 -11.12
C GLU A 311 -6.66 17.27 -10.88
N ARG A 312 -5.53 17.37 -10.17
CA ARG A 312 -4.67 16.23 -9.77
C ARG A 312 -5.02 15.66 -8.42
N VAL A 313 -6.01 16.19 -7.72
CA VAL A 313 -6.42 15.69 -6.41
C VAL A 313 -7.43 14.54 -6.55
N ARG A 314 -7.20 13.48 -5.77
CA ARG A 314 -8.10 12.33 -5.64
C ARG A 314 -8.41 12.09 -4.17
N TYR A 315 -9.52 11.43 -3.92
CA TYR A 315 -10.03 11.25 -2.58
C TYR A 315 -10.25 9.78 -2.25
N LEU A 316 -9.85 9.39 -1.05
CA LEU A 316 -10.29 8.17 -0.40
C LEU A 316 -11.48 8.53 0.49
N ASP A 317 -12.67 8.09 0.14
CA ASP A 317 -13.85 8.26 0.99
C ASP A 317 -13.76 7.32 2.19
N ILE A 318 -13.85 7.87 3.40
CA ILE A 318 -13.85 7.12 4.66
C ILE A 318 -15.18 7.31 5.38
N HIS A 319 -15.56 6.35 6.22
CA HIS A 319 -16.88 6.34 6.86
C HIS A 319 -16.91 7.00 8.24
N ASP A 320 -15.80 6.95 8.99
CA ASP A 320 -15.74 7.55 10.34
C ASP A 320 -15.06 8.94 10.28
N PRO A 321 -15.86 10.03 10.43
CA PRO A 321 -15.32 11.39 10.39
C PRO A 321 -14.35 11.70 11.53
N ARG A 322 -14.41 10.93 12.64
CA ARG A 322 -13.53 11.14 13.80
C ARG A 322 -12.05 10.87 13.45
N GLN A 323 -11.77 10.06 12.42
CA GLN A 323 -10.42 9.84 11.95
C GLN A 323 -9.71 11.11 11.47
N LEU A 324 -10.47 12.09 10.96
CA LEU A 324 -9.93 13.34 10.42
C LEU A 324 -9.99 14.50 11.42
N GLN A 325 -10.34 14.22 12.66
CA GLN A 325 -10.59 15.23 13.67
C GLN A 325 -9.32 15.50 14.49
N ASP A 326 -8.86 16.77 14.48
CA ASP A 326 -7.72 17.21 15.28
C ASP A 326 -8.11 17.36 16.75
N ALA A 327 -7.30 16.91 17.68
CA ALA A 327 -7.49 17.10 19.12
C ALA A 327 -7.00 18.49 19.56
N ASP A 328 -7.74 19.55 19.19
CA ASP A 328 -7.31 20.96 19.38
C ASP A 328 -7.50 21.46 20.82
N THR A 329 -8.39 20.84 21.59
CA THR A 329 -8.67 21.23 22.99
C THR A 329 -8.73 20.01 23.91
N PRO A 330 -8.49 20.18 25.23
CA PRO A 330 -8.64 19.09 26.18
C PRO A 330 -10.05 18.49 26.21
N GLN A 331 -11.08 19.30 25.95
CA GLN A 331 -12.45 18.84 25.90
C GLN A 331 -12.67 17.92 24.70
N LEU A 332 -12.21 18.34 23.52
CA LEU A 332 -12.32 17.56 22.29
C LEU A 332 -11.53 16.24 22.39
N LEU A 333 -10.33 16.28 23.00
CA LEU A 333 -9.56 15.07 23.26
C LEU A 333 -10.34 14.03 24.08
N ARG A 334 -11.03 14.45 25.13
CA ARG A 334 -11.87 13.57 25.96
C ARG A 334 -13.05 13.00 25.15
N GLN A 335 -13.70 13.80 24.32
CA GLN A 335 -14.78 13.35 23.45
C GLN A 335 -14.34 12.30 22.42
N LEU A 336 -13.09 12.37 21.96
CA LEU A 336 -12.52 11.38 21.04
C LEU A 336 -12.10 10.08 21.73
N GLU A 337 -11.99 10.06 23.08
CA GLU A 337 -11.74 8.83 23.83
C GLU A 337 -12.99 7.96 24.03
N GLU A 338 -14.19 8.58 24.01
CA GLU A 338 -15.51 7.93 24.09
C GLU A 338 -15.88 7.23 22.78
#